data_929010512bb0f986851e39656c331190
#
_entry.id   929010512bb0f986851e39656c331190
#
_cell.length_a   1.000
_cell.length_b   1.000
_cell.length_c   1.000
_cell.angle_alpha   90.00
_cell.angle_beta   90.00
_cell.angle_gamma   90.00
#
_symmetry.space_group_name_H-M   'P 1'
#
loop_
_entity.id
_entity.type
_entity.pdbx_description
1 polymer ?
#
loop_
_entity_poly.entity_id
_entity_poly.type
_entity_poly.pdbx_seq_one_letter_code
_entity_poly.pdbx_strand_id
1 'polypeptide(L)'
;MRDPENPNGQLQAVLALVQKILSLDLQALYLHGSAVAGGLRPQSDLDILAVVDAPLSDTQRQELIAALLPVSAPHPATPGGPRCIELVVCRLADLQRNMHPAKVEFIYGEWLRDAFKEGYLSEAAADPEYTLLLAQARQQAKLLWGRDVLAEVPDTPIEHIRQAMRDGAEPLYEGLRGDERNVLLTLARMWRTGVHGDFVTKEQAAAWAIPTLPSELARTLEYARLAYVGEVEDRWDTRAKEAERLAQELLGNLKQAL
;
A
#
# COMPACT_ATOMS: atom_id res chain seq x y z
N MET A 1 -10.57 3.92 -29.11
CA MET A 1 -9.23 3.58 -28.60
C MET A 1 -9.08 4.34 -27.30
N ARG A 2 -9.01 3.69 -26.14
CA ARG A 2 -8.91 4.35 -24.83
C ARG A 2 -7.45 4.73 -24.63
N ASP A 3 -7.22 5.98 -24.24
CA ASP A 3 -5.89 6.54 -24.01
C ASP A 3 -5.24 5.86 -22.78
N PRO A 4 -4.21 5.03 -22.94
CA PRO A 4 -3.55 4.36 -21.83
C PRO A 4 -2.73 5.30 -20.95
N GLU A 5 -2.50 6.55 -21.38
CA GLU A 5 -1.75 7.55 -20.61
C GLU A 5 -2.62 8.27 -19.58
N ASN A 6 -3.95 8.03 -19.58
CA ASN A 6 -4.85 8.62 -18.59
C ASN A 6 -5.03 7.65 -17.41
N PRO A 7 -4.65 8.03 -16.16
CA PRO A 7 -4.84 7.18 -14.96
C PRO A 7 -6.29 6.69 -14.81
N ASN A 8 -7.27 7.48 -15.21
CA ASN A 8 -8.67 7.07 -15.22
C ASN A 8 -8.95 5.98 -16.26
N GLY A 9 -8.28 6.02 -17.42
CA GLY A 9 -8.39 4.97 -18.47
C GLY A 9 -7.78 3.66 -18.02
N GLN A 10 -6.59 3.70 -17.38
CA GLN A 10 -5.93 2.53 -16.83
C GLN A 10 -6.77 1.91 -15.70
N LEU A 11 -7.26 2.71 -14.75
CA LEU A 11 -8.14 2.23 -13.68
C LEU A 11 -9.37 1.51 -14.24
N GLN A 12 -10.06 2.09 -15.22
CA GLN A 12 -11.24 1.48 -15.84
C GLN A 12 -10.89 0.15 -16.55
N ALA A 13 -9.72 0.07 -17.19
CA ALA A 13 -9.26 -1.18 -17.81
C ALA A 13 -9.04 -2.27 -16.75
N VAL A 14 -8.36 -1.94 -15.64
CA VAL A 14 -8.14 -2.90 -14.54
C VAL A 14 -9.45 -3.34 -13.90
N LEU A 15 -10.38 -2.42 -13.64
CA LEU A 15 -11.69 -2.78 -13.09
C LEU A 15 -12.45 -3.74 -14.00
N ALA A 16 -12.45 -3.50 -15.32
CA ALA A 16 -13.10 -4.39 -16.27
C ALA A 16 -12.45 -5.79 -16.33
N LEU A 17 -11.12 -5.88 -16.22
CA LEU A 17 -10.40 -7.15 -16.17
C LEU A 17 -10.75 -7.93 -14.89
N VAL A 18 -10.68 -7.28 -13.72
CA VAL A 18 -10.99 -7.92 -12.43
C VAL A 18 -12.45 -8.39 -12.39
N GLN A 19 -13.39 -7.55 -12.82
CA GLN A 19 -14.82 -7.92 -12.91
C GLN A 19 -15.05 -9.14 -13.81
N LYS A 20 -14.38 -9.20 -14.96
CA LYS A 20 -14.51 -10.31 -15.88
C LYS A 20 -13.97 -11.62 -15.29
N ILE A 21 -12.79 -11.57 -14.65
CA ILE A 21 -12.10 -12.77 -14.13
C ILE A 21 -12.76 -13.29 -12.86
N LEU A 22 -13.07 -12.40 -11.90
CA LEU A 22 -13.68 -12.78 -10.62
C LEU A 22 -15.20 -12.97 -10.70
N SER A 23 -15.85 -12.36 -11.71
CA SER A 23 -17.22 -12.63 -12.11
C SER A 23 -18.24 -12.70 -10.94
N LEU A 24 -18.86 -13.87 -10.73
CA LEU A 24 -19.93 -14.07 -9.75
C LEU A 24 -19.48 -14.00 -8.30
N ASP A 25 -18.21 -14.28 -8.02
CA ASP A 25 -17.67 -14.24 -6.65
C ASP A 25 -17.32 -12.82 -6.20
N LEU A 26 -17.22 -11.86 -7.14
CA LEU A 26 -16.85 -10.49 -6.83
C LEU A 26 -18.02 -9.74 -6.16
N GLN A 27 -17.79 -9.19 -4.98
CA GLN A 27 -18.75 -8.43 -4.19
C GLN A 27 -18.54 -6.92 -4.31
N ALA A 28 -17.27 -6.48 -4.30
CA ALA A 28 -16.92 -5.06 -4.35
C ALA A 28 -15.53 -4.83 -4.90
N LEU A 29 -15.34 -3.64 -5.49
CA LEU A 29 -14.03 -3.08 -5.86
C LEU A 29 -13.90 -1.69 -5.25
N TYR A 30 -12.74 -1.44 -4.64
CA TYR A 30 -12.40 -0.17 -4.03
C TYR A 30 -11.09 0.37 -4.57
N LEU A 31 -11.01 1.69 -4.66
CA LEU A 31 -9.75 2.42 -4.75
C LEU A 31 -9.32 2.82 -3.35
N HIS A 32 -8.06 2.63 -3.01
CA HIS A 32 -7.52 3.04 -1.71
C HIS A 32 -6.16 3.73 -1.85
N GLY A 33 -5.41 3.83 -0.76
CA GLY A 33 -4.06 4.42 -0.76
C GLY A 33 -4.02 5.89 -1.16
N SER A 34 -2.94 6.30 -1.83
CA SER A 34 -2.67 7.69 -2.17
C SER A 34 -3.70 8.31 -3.10
N ALA A 35 -4.33 7.52 -3.97
CA ALA A 35 -5.33 7.99 -4.93
C ALA A 35 -6.57 8.60 -4.26
N VAL A 36 -6.92 8.15 -3.04
CA VAL A 36 -8.05 8.65 -2.25
C VAL A 36 -7.62 9.55 -1.10
N ALA A 37 -6.36 9.42 -0.64
CA ALA A 37 -5.81 10.14 0.49
C ALA A 37 -4.78 11.19 0.01
N GLY A 38 -5.23 12.36 -0.42
CA GLY A 38 -4.36 13.48 -0.83
C GLY A 38 -3.96 13.54 -2.31
N GLY A 39 -4.35 12.53 -3.11
CA GLY A 39 -4.08 12.46 -4.55
C GLY A 39 -2.80 11.72 -4.92
N LEU A 40 -2.75 11.27 -6.18
CA LEU A 40 -1.61 10.54 -6.72
C LEU A 40 -0.35 11.42 -6.80
N ARG A 41 0.76 10.92 -6.28
CA ARG A 41 2.10 11.50 -6.42
C ARG A 41 2.80 10.90 -7.64
N PRO A 42 3.96 11.46 -8.09
CA PRO A 42 4.65 10.97 -9.29
C PRO A 42 4.89 9.45 -9.31
N GLN A 43 5.29 8.89 -8.18
CA GLN A 43 5.58 7.46 -8.02
C GLN A 43 4.48 6.68 -7.28
N SER A 44 3.25 7.23 -7.18
CA SER A 44 2.14 6.52 -6.55
C SER A 44 1.61 5.42 -7.45
N ASP A 45 1.34 4.27 -6.86
CA ASP A 45 0.67 3.15 -7.50
C ASP A 45 -0.85 3.40 -7.59
N LEU A 46 -1.55 2.57 -8.33
CA LEU A 46 -3.00 2.44 -8.29
C LEU A 46 -3.35 1.26 -7.38
N ASP A 47 -3.75 1.59 -6.15
CA ASP A 47 -4.05 0.63 -5.09
C ASP A 47 -5.52 0.21 -5.18
N ILE A 48 -5.79 -1.05 -5.51
CA ILE A 48 -7.12 -1.61 -5.71
C ILE A 48 -7.36 -2.74 -4.73
N LEU A 49 -8.48 -2.68 -4.03
CA LEU A 49 -8.95 -3.76 -3.17
C LEU A 49 -10.20 -4.40 -3.80
N ALA A 50 -10.14 -5.70 -4.03
CA ALA A 50 -11.26 -6.53 -4.44
C ALA A 50 -11.75 -7.38 -3.27
N VAL A 51 -13.06 -7.50 -3.10
CA VAL A 51 -13.65 -8.38 -2.10
C VAL A 51 -14.47 -9.45 -2.81
N VAL A 52 -14.21 -10.71 -2.44
CA VAL A 52 -14.85 -11.90 -3.03
C VAL A 52 -15.52 -12.77 -1.96
N ASP A 53 -16.51 -13.59 -2.35
CA ASP A 53 -17.15 -14.54 -1.45
C ASP A 53 -16.39 -15.87 -1.34
N ALA A 54 -15.84 -16.36 -2.43
CA ALA A 54 -15.18 -17.66 -2.52
C ALA A 54 -13.64 -17.52 -2.62
N PRO A 55 -12.88 -18.57 -2.25
CA PRO A 55 -11.44 -18.64 -2.56
C PRO A 55 -11.20 -18.60 -4.05
N LEU A 56 -10.10 -17.94 -4.49
CA LEU A 56 -9.71 -17.96 -5.88
C LEU A 56 -9.16 -19.33 -6.28
N SER A 57 -9.58 -19.79 -7.45
CA SER A 57 -8.94 -20.94 -8.12
C SER A 57 -7.57 -20.54 -8.69
N ASP A 58 -6.70 -21.52 -8.93
CA ASP A 58 -5.40 -21.31 -9.58
C ASP A 58 -5.56 -20.69 -10.97
N THR A 59 -6.63 -21.06 -11.70
CA THR A 59 -6.96 -20.47 -12.99
C THR A 59 -7.24 -18.97 -12.85
N GLN A 60 -8.05 -18.55 -11.90
CA GLN A 60 -8.34 -17.12 -11.66
C GLN A 60 -7.08 -16.35 -11.27
N ARG A 61 -6.20 -16.93 -10.44
CA ARG A 61 -4.91 -16.33 -10.06
C ARG A 61 -4.01 -16.14 -11.29
N GLN A 62 -3.87 -17.17 -12.13
CA GLN A 62 -3.11 -17.11 -13.39
C GLN A 62 -3.68 -16.05 -14.35
N GLU A 63 -4.99 -16.02 -14.52
CA GLU A 63 -5.67 -15.05 -15.38
C GLU A 63 -5.49 -13.61 -14.88
N LEU A 64 -5.56 -13.37 -13.55
CA LEU A 64 -5.30 -12.05 -12.96
C LEU A 64 -3.85 -11.60 -13.24
N ILE A 65 -2.86 -12.46 -13.00
CA ILE A 65 -1.45 -12.16 -13.26
C ILE A 65 -1.24 -11.84 -14.74
N ALA A 66 -1.72 -12.72 -15.62
CA ALA A 66 -1.57 -12.55 -17.09
C ALA A 66 -2.24 -11.28 -17.61
N ALA A 67 -3.39 -10.90 -17.03
CA ALA A 67 -4.13 -9.70 -17.42
C ALA A 67 -3.52 -8.41 -16.86
N LEU A 68 -2.93 -8.45 -15.66
CA LEU A 68 -2.37 -7.26 -15.00
C LEU A 68 -0.96 -6.92 -15.51
N LEU A 69 -0.11 -7.90 -15.79
CA LEU A 69 1.26 -7.69 -16.27
C LEU A 69 1.38 -6.71 -17.46
N PRO A 70 0.53 -6.74 -18.50
CA PRO A 70 0.63 -5.81 -19.64
C PRO A 70 0.04 -4.43 -19.36
N VAL A 71 -0.80 -4.26 -18.34
CA VAL A 71 -1.46 -2.98 -18.02
C VAL A 71 -0.83 -2.24 -16.87
N SER A 72 -0.04 -2.92 -16.04
CA SER A 72 0.76 -2.34 -14.96
C SER A 72 2.13 -1.92 -15.48
N ALA A 73 2.59 -0.73 -15.13
CA ALA A 73 3.94 -0.29 -15.44
C ALA A 73 4.98 -0.98 -14.55
N PRO A 74 6.18 -1.31 -15.06
CA PRO A 74 7.31 -1.68 -14.22
C PRO A 74 7.70 -0.53 -13.27
N HIS A 75 8.19 -0.87 -12.08
CA HIS A 75 8.72 0.14 -11.14
C HIS A 75 10.20 0.47 -11.46
N PRO A 76 10.63 1.75 -11.41
CA PRO A 76 9.80 2.94 -11.24
C PRO A 76 8.99 3.27 -12.49
N ALA A 77 7.75 3.72 -12.29
CA ALA A 77 6.89 4.09 -13.41
C ALA A 77 7.41 5.34 -14.12
N THR A 78 7.25 5.39 -15.45
CA THR A 78 7.62 6.57 -16.24
C THR A 78 6.65 7.73 -15.93
N PRO A 79 7.14 8.92 -15.61
CA PRO A 79 6.29 10.08 -15.38
C PRO A 79 5.35 10.35 -16.57
N GLY A 80 4.04 10.49 -16.28
CA GLY A 80 3.01 10.71 -17.29
C GLY A 80 2.53 9.45 -18.01
N GLY A 81 3.19 8.30 -17.82
CA GLY A 81 2.81 7.00 -18.35
C GLY A 81 1.86 6.21 -17.46
N PRO A 82 1.61 4.93 -17.81
CA PRO A 82 0.88 4.00 -16.94
C PRO A 82 1.55 3.89 -15.56
N ARG A 83 0.75 3.67 -14.53
CA ARG A 83 1.22 3.47 -13.16
C ARG A 83 1.43 2.02 -12.83
N CYS A 84 2.26 1.74 -11.83
CA CYS A 84 2.27 0.46 -11.18
C CYS A 84 0.88 0.17 -10.60
N ILE A 85 0.46 -1.08 -10.61
CA ILE A 85 -0.82 -1.51 -10.04
C ILE A 85 -0.51 -2.37 -8.83
N GLU A 86 -1.21 -2.11 -7.73
CA GLU A 86 -1.34 -3.02 -6.62
C GLU A 86 -2.79 -3.50 -6.56
N LEU A 87 -3.00 -4.81 -6.64
CA LEU A 87 -4.31 -5.43 -6.45
C LEU A 87 -4.25 -6.39 -5.28
N VAL A 88 -5.04 -6.11 -4.26
CA VAL A 88 -5.25 -7.01 -3.13
C VAL A 88 -6.65 -7.60 -3.24
N VAL A 89 -6.77 -8.92 -3.14
CA VAL A 89 -8.07 -9.62 -3.10
C VAL A 89 -8.27 -10.22 -1.73
N CYS A 90 -9.38 -9.89 -1.09
CA CYS A 90 -9.77 -10.40 0.23
C CYS A 90 -11.09 -11.15 0.15
N ARG A 91 -11.26 -12.16 1.00
CA ARG A 91 -12.56 -12.81 1.18
C ARG A 91 -13.39 -12.05 2.19
N LEU A 92 -14.67 -11.87 1.89
CA LEU A 92 -15.61 -11.22 2.82
C LEU A 92 -15.64 -11.91 4.19
N ALA A 93 -15.61 -13.26 4.21
CA ALA A 93 -15.58 -14.03 5.44
C ALA A 93 -14.33 -13.76 6.30
N ASP A 94 -13.17 -13.48 5.70
CA ASP A 94 -11.94 -13.17 6.45
C ASP A 94 -11.98 -11.73 6.97
N LEU A 95 -12.53 -10.77 6.20
CA LEU A 95 -12.78 -9.40 6.67
C LEU A 95 -13.75 -9.38 7.87
N GLN A 96 -14.81 -10.16 7.83
CA GLN A 96 -15.78 -10.26 8.93
C GLN A 96 -15.19 -10.87 10.20
N ARG A 97 -14.23 -11.80 10.08
CA ARG A 97 -13.50 -12.36 11.23
C ARG A 97 -12.58 -11.36 11.90
N ASN A 98 -12.09 -10.37 11.15
CA ASN A 98 -11.27 -9.26 11.64
C ASN A 98 -10.08 -9.72 12.49
N MET A 99 -9.36 -10.73 12.01
CA MET A 99 -8.23 -11.35 12.72
C MET A 99 -6.93 -10.58 12.46
N HIS A 100 -5.98 -10.74 13.38
CA HIS A 100 -4.60 -10.33 13.19
C HIS A 100 -3.67 -11.55 13.27
N PRO A 101 -2.69 -11.70 12.35
CA PRO A 101 -2.54 -10.94 11.10
C PRO A 101 -3.71 -11.17 10.14
N ALA A 102 -4.09 -10.11 9.41
CA ALA A 102 -5.15 -10.20 8.43
C ALA A 102 -4.73 -11.07 7.24
N LYS A 103 -5.71 -11.78 6.67
CA LYS A 103 -5.50 -12.68 5.55
C LYS A 103 -5.97 -12.06 4.26
N VAL A 104 -5.15 -12.14 3.20
CA VAL A 104 -5.53 -11.86 1.82
C VAL A 104 -5.57 -13.15 1.01
N GLU A 105 -6.40 -13.18 0.00
CA GLU A 105 -6.58 -14.33 -0.89
C GLU A 105 -5.58 -14.29 -2.05
N PHE A 106 -5.21 -13.09 -2.50
CA PHE A 106 -4.29 -12.87 -3.61
C PHE A 106 -3.72 -11.46 -3.53
N ILE A 107 -2.46 -11.32 -3.94
CA ILE A 107 -1.83 -10.02 -4.14
C ILE A 107 -1.10 -9.97 -5.49
N TYR A 108 -1.24 -8.85 -6.19
CA TYR A 108 -0.43 -8.45 -7.33
C TYR A 108 0.26 -7.13 -6.99
N GLY A 109 1.56 -7.06 -7.23
CA GLY A 109 2.36 -5.84 -7.12
C GLY A 109 3.63 -5.95 -7.97
N GLU A 110 4.20 -4.81 -8.33
CA GLU A 110 5.34 -4.76 -9.26
C GLU A 110 6.62 -5.38 -8.68
N TRP A 111 6.78 -5.45 -7.36
CA TRP A 111 7.87 -6.18 -6.70
C TRP A 111 7.83 -7.69 -6.95
N LEU A 112 6.70 -8.24 -7.37
CA LEU A 112 6.53 -9.64 -7.75
C LEU A 112 6.63 -9.89 -9.26
N ARG A 113 6.83 -8.85 -10.08
CA ARG A 113 6.78 -8.94 -11.55
C ARG A 113 7.67 -10.03 -12.11
N ASP A 114 8.92 -10.13 -11.67
CA ASP A 114 9.86 -11.12 -12.21
C ASP A 114 9.51 -12.52 -11.72
N ALA A 115 9.08 -12.68 -10.47
CA ALA A 115 8.57 -13.95 -9.97
C ALA A 115 7.33 -14.43 -10.75
N PHE A 116 6.41 -13.52 -11.09
CA PHE A 116 5.24 -13.84 -11.93
C PHE A 116 5.65 -14.31 -13.33
N LYS A 117 6.65 -13.68 -13.95
CA LYS A 117 7.19 -14.14 -15.25
C LYS A 117 7.84 -15.51 -15.17
N GLU A 118 8.40 -15.87 -14.02
CA GLU A 118 8.98 -17.18 -13.72
C GLU A 118 7.94 -18.24 -13.33
N GLY A 119 6.65 -17.85 -13.26
CA GLY A 119 5.54 -18.76 -12.99
C GLY A 119 5.12 -18.83 -11.52
N TYR A 120 5.60 -17.90 -10.68
CA TYR A 120 5.08 -17.77 -9.31
C TYR A 120 3.58 -17.49 -9.32
N LEU A 121 2.86 -18.18 -8.46
CA LEU A 121 1.44 -18.00 -8.25
C LEU A 121 1.20 -17.46 -6.84
N SER A 122 0.66 -16.24 -6.74
CA SER A 122 0.35 -15.63 -5.45
C SER A 122 -0.71 -16.45 -4.71
N GLU A 123 -0.34 -17.02 -3.59
CA GLU A 123 -1.22 -17.81 -2.73
C GLU A 123 -1.86 -16.96 -1.63
N ALA A 124 -2.88 -17.51 -0.99
CA ALA A 124 -3.50 -16.88 0.16
C ALA A 124 -2.50 -16.83 1.33
N ALA A 125 -2.30 -15.63 1.88
CA ALA A 125 -1.33 -15.38 2.94
C ALA A 125 -1.89 -14.49 4.04
N ALA A 126 -1.32 -14.60 5.23
CA ALA A 126 -1.60 -13.71 6.35
C ALA A 126 -0.32 -12.94 6.69
N ASP A 127 -0.44 -11.60 6.80
CA ASP A 127 0.68 -10.73 7.09
C ASP A 127 0.24 -9.53 7.94
N PRO A 128 1.08 -9.04 8.88
CA PRO A 128 0.81 -7.82 9.62
C PRO A 128 0.50 -6.62 8.74
N GLU A 129 1.17 -6.48 7.59
CA GLU A 129 0.95 -5.39 6.63
C GLU A 129 -0.49 -5.36 6.12
N TYR A 130 -1.10 -6.52 5.87
CA TYR A 130 -2.50 -6.58 5.43
C TYR A 130 -3.48 -6.10 6.49
N THR A 131 -3.14 -6.26 7.78
CA THR A 131 -3.95 -5.67 8.86
C THR A 131 -3.97 -4.13 8.76
N LEU A 132 -2.80 -3.51 8.54
CA LEU A 132 -2.70 -2.06 8.38
C LEU A 132 -3.38 -1.57 7.08
N LEU A 133 -3.18 -2.28 5.98
CA LEU A 133 -3.82 -1.98 4.69
C LEU A 133 -5.34 -2.00 4.81
N LEU A 134 -5.91 -3.06 5.38
CA LEU A 134 -7.36 -3.21 5.51
C LEU A 134 -7.96 -2.21 6.51
N ALA A 135 -7.28 -1.92 7.62
CA ALA A 135 -7.69 -0.90 8.57
C ALA A 135 -7.71 0.49 7.90
N GLN A 136 -6.70 0.82 7.11
CA GLN A 136 -6.65 2.07 6.34
C GLN A 136 -7.73 2.10 5.25
N ALA A 137 -7.90 1.02 4.49
CA ALA A 137 -8.93 0.92 3.45
C ALA A 137 -10.33 1.10 4.05
N ARG A 138 -10.60 0.51 5.21
CA ARG A 138 -11.88 0.67 5.93
C ARG A 138 -12.21 2.14 6.23
N GLN A 139 -11.19 2.96 6.54
CA GLN A 139 -11.37 4.39 6.82
C GLN A 139 -11.50 5.26 5.57
N GLN A 140 -10.79 4.94 4.49
CA GLN A 140 -10.50 5.89 3.42
C GLN A 140 -10.85 5.39 2.02
N ALA A 141 -11.10 4.08 1.83
CA ALA A 141 -11.33 3.54 0.50
C ALA A 141 -12.60 4.09 -0.14
N LYS A 142 -12.56 4.28 -1.46
CA LYS A 142 -13.68 4.71 -2.27
C LYS A 142 -14.24 3.52 -3.03
N LEU A 143 -15.52 3.22 -2.84
CA LEU A 143 -16.22 2.22 -3.62
C LEU A 143 -16.23 2.61 -5.11
N LEU A 144 -15.80 1.69 -5.96
CA LEU A 144 -15.79 1.84 -7.41
C LEU A 144 -16.87 0.98 -8.09
N TRP A 145 -17.14 -0.19 -7.51
CA TRP A 145 -18.13 -1.12 -8.05
C TRP A 145 -18.65 -2.07 -6.97
N GLY A 146 -19.88 -2.53 -7.12
CA GLY A 146 -20.52 -3.51 -6.25
C GLY A 146 -21.15 -2.91 -5.02
N ARG A 147 -21.29 -3.73 -3.96
CA ARG A 147 -21.88 -3.36 -2.68
C ARG A 147 -20.80 -2.84 -1.73
N ASP A 148 -21.09 -1.85 -0.92
CA ASP A 148 -20.14 -1.33 0.08
C ASP A 148 -20.00 -2.26 1.27
N VAL A 149 -19.28 -3.38 1.05
CA VAL A 149 -19.07 -4.41 2.09
C VAL A 149 -18.14 -3.91 3.20
N LEU A 150 -17.25 -2.95 2.95
CA LEU A 150 -16.39 -2.38 4.00
C LEU A 150 -17.20 -1.61 5.04
N ALA A 151 -18.34 -1.01 4.66
CA ALA A 151 -19.26 -0.39 5.61
C ALA A 151 -19.93 -1.41 6.56
N GLU A 152 -20.00 -2.67 6.17
CA GLU A 152 -20.68 -3.75 6.90
C GLU A 152 -19.74 -4.57 7.79
N VAL A 153 -18.41 -4.51 7.57
CA VAL A 153 -17.45 -5.23 8.41
C VAL A 153 -17.07 -4.40 9.65
N PRO A 154 -16.73 -5.04 10.78
CA PRO A 154 -16.33 -4.31 11.99
C PRO A 154 -15.02 -3.54 11.79
N ASP A 155 -14.84 -2.46 12.54
CA ASP A 155 -13.56 -1.73 12.56
C ASP A 155 -12.46 -2.63 13.11
N THR A 156 -11.24 -2.49 12.55
CA THR A 156 -10.08 -3.21 13.07
C THR A 156 -9.75 -2.72 14.47
N PRO A 157 -9.69 -3.62 15.47
CA PRO A 157 -9.33 -3.23 16.84
C PRO A 157 -7.98 -2.51 16.88
N ILE A 158 -7.89 -1.44 17.68
CA ILE A 158 -6.65 -0.65 17.80
C ILE A 158 -5.46 -1.51 18.23
N GLU A 159 -5.70 -2.55 19.04
CA GLU A 159 -4.64 -3.47 19.48
C GLU A 159 -4.11 -4.34 18.31
N HIS A 160 -4.95 -4.69 17.33
CA HIS A 160 -4.49 -5.36 16.11
C HIS A 160 -3.65 -4.42 15.24
N ILE A 161 -4.05 -3.15 15.14
CA ILE A 161 -3.27 -2.11 14.42
C ILE A 161 -1.91 -1.92 15.09
N ARG A 162 -1.87 -1.78 16.43
CA ARG A 162 -0.63 -1.66 17.19
C ARG A 162 0.26 -2.90 17.07
N GLN A 163 -0.34 -4.09 17.16
CA GLN A 163 0.42 -5.33 16.99
C GLN A 163 0.99 -5.44 15.58
N ALA A 164 0.21 -5.12 14.56
CA ALA A 164 0.69 -5.10 13.17
C ALA A 164 1.87 -4.13 12.97
N MET A 165 1.84 -2.96 13.61
CA MET A 165 2.96 -2.02 13.57
C MET A 165 4.19 -2.57 14.30
N ARG A 166 4.04 -3.24 15.47
CA ARG A 166 5.16 -3.90 16.18
C ARG A 166 5.81 -4.97 15.30
N ASP A 167 4.98 -5.82 14.69
CA ASP A 167 5.46 -6.97 13.91
C ASP A 167 6.09 -6.53 12.58
N GLY A 168 5.57 -5.47 11.95
CA GLY A 168 6.05 -4.98 10.66
C GLY A 168 7.20 -3.95 10.72
N ALA A 169 7.47 -3.34 11.88
CA ALA A 169 8.41 -2.23 11.99
C ALA A 169 9.87 -2.64 11.74
N GLU A 170 10.33 -3.76 12.30
CA GLU A 170 11.70 -4.25 12.07
C GLU A 170 11.92 -4.74 10.63
N PRO A 171 11.05 -5.58 10.04
CA PRO A 171 11.17 -5.94 8.62
C PRO A 171 11.19 -4.71 7.69
N LEU A 172 10.35 -3.70 7.97
CA LEU A 172 10.36 -2.45 7.21
C LEU A 172 11.70 -1.73 7.31
N TYR A 173 12.27 -1.63 8.52
CA TYR A 173 13.58 -1.02 8.73
C TYR A 173 14.70 -1.79 8.02
N GLU A 174 14.67 -3.13 8.04
CA GLU A 174 15.65 -3.97 7.34
C GLU A 174 15.62 -3.75 5.82
N GLY A 175 14.47 -3.39 5.26
CA GLY A 175 14.29 -3.02 3.86
C GLY A 175 14.74 -1.62 3.48
N LEU A 176 15.38 -0.84 4.38
CA LEU A 176 15.72 0.57 4.16
C LEU A 176 16.57 0.81 2.91
N ARG A 177 17.55 -0.07 2.65
CA ARG A 177 18.54 0.15 1.59
C ARG A 177 17.93 -0.06 0.20
N GLY A 178 17.89 1.01 -0.58
CA GLY A 178 17.31 1.03 -1.92
C GLY A 178 15.82 1.42 -1.95
N ASP A 179 15.20 1.60 -0.77
CA ASP A 179 13.81 2.07 -0.64
C ASP A 179 13.69 3.14 0.46
N GLU A 180 14.73 3.96 0.64
CA GLU A 180 14.89 4.88 1.77
C GLU A 180 13.69 5.81 1.93
N ARG A 181 13.25 6.46 0.85
CA ARG A 181 12.12 7.38 0.88
C ARG A 181 10.86 6.70 1.42
N ASN A 182 10.52 5.54 0.90
CA ASN A 182 9.31 4.83 1.25
C ASN A 182 9.36 4.35 2.71
N VAL A 183 10.47 3.75 3.13
CA VAL A 183 10.67 3.26 4.50
C VAL A 183 10.58 4.39 5.51
N LEU A 184 11.29 5.51 5.29
CA LEU A 184 11.28 6.66 6.20
C LEU A 184 9.88 7.25 6.36
N LEU A 185 9.17 7.44 5.25
CA LEU A 185 7.81 7.98 5.29
C LEU A 185 6.80 7.00 5.87
N THR A 186 7.00 5.69 5.68
CA THR A 186 6.14 4.66 6.28
C THR A 186 6.37 4.57 7.78
N LEU A 187 7.61 4.59 8.28
CA LEU A 187 7.92 4.65 9.71
C LEU A 187 7.32 5.90 10.36
N ALA A 188 7.45 7.08 9.73
CA ALA A 188 6.84 8.31 10.22
C ALA A 188 5.30 8.19 10.30
N ARG A 189 4.66 7.55 9.30
CA ARG A 189 3.22 7.30 9.29
C ARG A 189 2.80 6.32 10.39
N MET A 190 3.54 5.22 10.58
CA MET A 190 3.29 4.27 11.66
C MET A 190 3.43 4.95 13.02
N TRP A 191 4.47 5.76 13.24
CA TRP A 191 4.64 6.52 14.48
C TRP A 191 3.47 7.48 14.72
N ARG A 192 3.07 8.25 13.71
CA ARG A 192 1.91 9.15 13.81
C ARG A 192 0.62 8.38 14.15
N THR A 193 0.38 7.24 13.50
CA THR A 193 -0.77 6.37 13.77
C THR A 193 -0.71 5.77 15.17
N GLY A 194 0.47 5.35 15.64
CA GLY A 194 0.67 4.84 17.01
C GLY A 194 0.27 5.84 18.08
N VAL A 195 0.58 7.13 17.86
CA VAL A 195 0.26 8.22 18.81
C VAL A 195 -1.23 8.59 18.77
N HIS A 196 -1.84 8.70 17.59
CA HIS A 196 -3.17 9.28 17.42
C HIS A 196 -4.28 8.27 17.10
N GLY A 197 -3.94 7.07 16.66
CA GLY A 197 -4.89 6.00 16.35
C GLY A 197 -5.59 6.08 14.99
N ASP A 198 -5.36 7.14 14.19
CA ASP A 198 -5.95 7.34 12.87
C ASP A 198 -4.88 7.27 11.75
N PHE A 199 -5.32 6.99 10.54
CA PHE A 199 -4.45 6.95 9.38
C PHE A 199 -4.42 8.29 8.66
N VAL A 200 -3.21 8.72 8.28
CA VAL A 200 -2.96 9.92 7.48
C VAL A 200 -2.07 9.59 6.30
N THR A 201 -1.89 10.52 5.36
CA THR A 201 -0.96 10.35 4.24
C THR A 201 0.49 10.34 4.72
N LYS A 202 1.41 9.74 3.94
CA LYS A 202 2.86 9.79 4.19
C LYS A 202 3.35 11.23 4.35
N GLU A 203 2.86 12.14 3.51
CA GLU A 203 3.19 13.58 3.54
C GLU A 203 2.72 14.26 4.84
N GLN A 204 1.48 14.00 5.25
CA GLN A 204 0.93 14.54 6.50
C GLN A 204 1.67 14.01 7.73
N ALA A 205 2.00 12.72 7.73
CA ALA A 205 2.77 12.11 8.81
C ALA A 205 4.19 12.70 8.91
N ALA A 206 4.87 12.90 7.78
CA ALA A 206 6.18 13.55 7.77
C ALA A 206 6.09 14.99 8.28
N ALA A 207 5.12 15.77 7.81
CA ALA A 207 4.90 17.15 8.26
C ALA A 207 4.62 17.24 9.79
N TRP A 208 3.92 16.24 10.34
CA TRP A 208 3.67 16.13 11.78
C TRP A 208 4.95 15.77 12.57
N ALA A 209 5.77 14.85 12.03
CA ALA A 209 6.97 14.37 12.73
C ALA A 209 8.13 15.40 12.70
N ILE A 210 8.32 16.15 11.61
CA ILE A 210 9.43 17.08 11.40
C ILE A 210 9.67 18.03 12.58
N PRO A 211 8.66 18.73 13.14
CA PRO A 211 8.89 19.67 14.25
C PRO A 211 9.37 19.03 15.54
N THR A 212 9.19 17.72 15.70
CA THR A 212 9.53 16.98 16.93
C THR A 212 10.93 16.36 16.88
N LEU A 213 11.53 16.30 15.69
CA LEU A 213 12.84 15.68 15.46
C LEU A 213 13.99 16.67 15.66
N PRO A 214 15.20 16.18 16.03
CA PRO A 214 16.43 16.97 15.95
C PRO A 214 16.61 17.54 14.54
N SER A 215 17.14 18.77 14.45
CA SER A 215 17.19 19.55 13.19
C SER A 215 17.87 18.83 12.02
N GLU A 216 18.86 17.98 12.28
CA GLU A 216 19.53 17.17 11.24
C GLU A 216 18.57 16.11 10.68
N LEU A 217 17.90 15.37 11.55
CA LEU A 217 16.94 14.32 11.16
C LEU A 217 15.68 14.92 10.52
N ALA A 218 15.22 16.06 11.02
CA ALA A 218 14.12 16.83 10.45
C ALA A 218 14.38 17.19 8.98
N ARG A 219 15.62 17.64 8.65
CA ARG A 219 16.00 17.93 7.25
C ARG A 219 16.00 16.69 6.36
N THR A 220 16.42 15.55 6.90
CA THR A 220 16.40 14.28 6.15
C THR A 220 14.96 13.81 5.89
N LEU A 221 14.05 13.94 6.88
CA LEU A 221 12.64 13.59 6.68
C LEU A 221 11.95 14.57 5.71
N GLU A 222 12.29 15.85 5.78
CA GLU A 222 11.78 16.85 4.82
C GLU A 222 12.25 16.55 3.40
N TYR A 223 13.52 16.12 3.21
CA TYR A 223 14.01 15.67 1.90
C TYR A 223 13.19 14.47 1.38
N ALA A 224 12.93 13.46 2.21
CA ALA A 224 12.08 12.33 1.83
C ALA A 224 10.66 12.79 1.43
N ARG A 225 10.07 13.73 2.17
CA ARG A 225 8.76 14.32 1.87
C ARG A 225 8.76 15.06 0.52
N LEU A 226 9.76 15.91 0.29
CA LEU A 226 9.89 16.65 -0.96
C LEU A 226 10.13 15.72 -2.18
N ALA A 227 10.93 14.68 -2.01
CA ALA A 227 11.13 13.65 -3.04
C ALA A 227 9.82 12.89 -3.33
N TYR A 228 9.03 12.58 -2.31
CA TYR A 228 7.73 11.93 -2.46
C TYR A 228 6.72 12.76 -3.25
N VAL A 229 6.68 14.07 -3.03
CA VAL A 229 5.79 14.98 -3.78
C VAL A 229 6.37 15.39 -5.13
N GLY A 230 7.60 15.05 -5.44
CA GLY A 230 8.26 15.34 -6.72
C GLY A 230 8.90 16.71 -6.82
N GLU A 231 9.14 17.39 -5.70
CA GLU A 231 9.78 18.72 -5.66
C GLU A 231 11.32 18.62 -5.72
N VAL A 232 11.89 17.48 -5.33
CA VAL A 232 13.32 17.19 -5.44
C VAL A 232 13.50 15.78 -6.02
N GLU A 233 14.69 15.53 -6.57
CA GLU A 233 15.06 14.22 -7.08
C GLU A 233 15.22 13.21 -5.94
N ASP A 234 14.68 11.99 -6.11
CA ASP A 234 14.76 10.90 -5.14
C ASP A 234 16.13 10.19 -5.24
N ARG A 235 17.13 10.75 -4.55
CA ARG A 235 18.51 10.27 -4.60
C ARG A 235 19.09 10.07 -3.21
N TRP A 236 19.44 8.81 -2.90
CA TRP A 236 19.91 8.40 -1.57
C TRP A 236 21.37 7.90 -1.54
N ASP A 237 22.04 7.76 -2.69
CA ASP A 237 23.40 7.23 -2.78
C ASP A 237 24.41 7.94 -1.85
N THR A 238 24.30 9.26 -1.72
CA THR A 238 25.16 10.07 -0.86
C THR A 238 24.58 10.31 0.53
N ARG A 239 23.35 9.88 0.80
CA ARG A 239 22.58 10.14 2.02
C ARG A 239 22.28 8.88 2.84
N ALA A 240 22.85 7.73 2.50
CA ALA A 240 22.55 6.46 3.16
C ALA A 240 22.72 6.52 4.69
N LYS A 241 23.77 7.18 5.20
CA LYS A 241 23.99 7.35 6.65
C LYS A 241 22.97 8.27 7.32
N GLU A 242 22.50 9.30 6.61
CA GLU A 242 21.45 10.21 7.10
C GLU A 242 20.11 9.44 7.18
N ALA A 243 19.79 8.66 6.15
CA ALA A 243 18.60 7.82 6.11
C ALA A 243 18.61 6.77 7.25
N GLU A 244 19.73 6.09 7.47
CA GLU A 244 19.86 5.09 8.53
C GLU A 244 19.64 5.70 9.93
N ARG A 245 20.26 6.86 10.22
CA ARG A 245 20.07 7.55 11.51
C ARG A 245 18.62 7.97 11.71
N LEU A 246 17.98 8.51 10.67
CA LEU A 246 16.57 8.89 10.75
C LEU A 246 15.67 7.67 10.93
N ALA A 247 15.91 6.58 10.21
CA ALA A 247 15.13 5.35 10.34
C ALA A 247 15.22 4.77 11.77
N GLN A 248 16.41 4.76 12.38
CA GLN A 248 16.61 4.35 13.77
C GLN A 248 15.84 5.22 14.75
N GLU A 249 15.87 6.54 14.59
CA GLU A 249 15.11 7.47 15.43
C GLU A 249 13.61 7.26 15.28
N LEU A 250 13.08 7.16 14.05
CA LEU A 250 11.66 6.93 13.80
C LEU A 250 11.19 5.59 14.36
N LEU A 251 12.00 4.54 14.23
CA LEU A 251 11.72 3.22 14.81
C LEU A 251 11.70 3.28 16.35
N GLY A 252 12.64 4.00 16.96
CA GLY A 252 12.66 4.22 18.40
C GLY A 252 11.41 4.94 18.91
N ASN A 253 11.01 6.01 18.23
CA ASN A 253 9.82 6.80 18.57
C ASN A 253 8.53 5.98 18.36
N LEU A 254 8.45 5.17 17.29
CA LEU A 254 7.35 4.26 17.05
C LEU A 254 7.21 3.24 18.20
N LYS A 255 8.32 2.58 18.60
CA LYS A 255 8.31 1.61 19.72
C LYS A 255 7.85 2.21 21.04
N GLN A 256 8.12 3.50 21.28
CA GLN A 256 7.64 4.20 22.48
C GLN A 256 6.14 4.55 22.39
N ALA A 257 5.59 4.69 21.19
CA ALA A 257 4.19 5.03 20.97
C ALA A 257 3.25 3.82 20.98
N LEU A 258 3.78 2.60 20.87
CA LEU A 258 3.05 1.34 20.84
C LEU A 258 3.03 0.61 22.17
#